data_04135a4e43a5d0257f6b80bbc77bfca6
#
_entry.id   04135a4e43a5d0257f6b80bbc77bfca6
#
_cell.length_a   1.000
_cell.length_b   1.000
_cell.length_c   1.000
_cell.angle_alpha   90.00
_cell.angle_beta   90.00
_cell.angle_gamma   90.00
#
_symmetry.space_group_name_H-M   'P 1'
#
loop_
_entity.id
_entity.type
_entity.pdbx_description
1 polymer ?
#
loop_
_entity_poly.entity_id
_entity_poly.type
_entity_poly.pdbx_seq_one_letter_code
_entity_poly.pdbx_strand_id
1 'polypeptide(L)'
;MSVAIGCDIGQQVDPTAIVVGETYRPEQTPEELKHRQRPDRRHRVRWIERVPLGTDYGRVVERIAVVAGQAQMIGSATIVLDATGVGRPIVDMLKRSTSCSLRAVVFTSGQHETQPSYDVFRTPKVDLVTSLETVLQARRIEFVPDCPLQEDMRAELSSFDFSMSDRGHATFDGASGTHDDLVSALMLAVWFGERPGLDDLWGAELAEYGAAAL
;
A
#
# COMPACT_ATOMS: atom_id res chain seq x y z
N MET A 1 2.33 12.64 7.95
CA MET A 1 1.94 12.26 6.59
C MET A 1 2.93 11.21 6.09
N SER A 2 2.47 10.06 5.64
CA SER A 2 3.32 9.01 5.07
C SER A 2 2.85 8.68 3.65
N VAL A 3 3.77 8.24 2.80
CA VAL A 3 3.46 7.83 1.43
C VAL A 3 3.82 6.35 1.27
N ALA A 4 2.87 5.54 0.84
CA ALA A 4 3.09 4.14 0.51
C ALA A 4 3.00 3.96 -1.01
N ILE A 5 3.94 3.20 -1.58
CA ILE A 5 3.94 2.81 -2.97
C ILE A 5 3.64 1.32 -3.00
N GLY A 6 2.37 0.96 -3.13
CA GLY A 6 1.93 -0.42 -3.28
C GLY A 6 2.31 -0.95 -4.66
N CYS A 7 2.98 -2.08 -4.70
CA CYS A 7 3.44 -2.71 -5.94
C CYS A 7 3.02 -4.16 -5.96
N ASP A 8 2.17 -4.51 -6.92
CA ASP A 8 1.90 -5.89 -7.31
C ASP A 8 2.69 -6.19 -8.58
N ILE A 9 3.66 -7.09 -8.48
CA ILE A 9 4.53 -7.40 -9.62
C ILE A 9 3.98 -8.59 -10.38
N GLY A 10 3.36 -8.28 -11.49
CA GLY A 10 2.91 -9.27 -12.46
C GLY A 10 4.09 -10.01 -13.10
N GLN A 11 3.81 -11.23 -13.55
CA GLN A 11 4.75 -12.02 -14.31
C GLN A 11 4.38 -12.00 -15.80
N GLN A 12 4.23 -13.15 -16.43
CA GLN A 12 3.98 -13.25 -17.88
C GLN A 12 2.53 -13.02 -18.27
N VAL A 13 1.59 -13.16 -17.35
CA VAL A 13 0.15 -13.15 -17.61
C VAL A 13 -0.51 -11.89 -17.08
N ASP A 14 -0.08 -11.40 -15.91
CA ASP A 14 -0.64 -10.22 -15.29
C ASP A 14 0.31 -9.03 -15.36
N PRO A 15 -0.19 -7.80 -15.62
CA PRO A 15 0.63 -6.61 -15.62
C PRO A 15 1.12 -6.27 -14.20
N THR A 16 2.23 -5.56 -14.10
CA THR A 16 2.65 -4.98 -12.82
C THR A 16 1.82 -3.72 -12.55
N ALA A 17 1.24 -3.64 -11.37
CA ALA A 17 0.52 -2.46 -10.90
C ALA A 17 1.31 -1.68 -9.84
N ILE A 18 1.23 -0.35 -9.91
CA ILE A 18 1.86 0.58 -8.96
C ILE A 18 0.80 1.57 -8.51
N VAL A 19 0.58 1.68 -7.20
CA VAL A 19 -0.33 2.65 -6.59
C VAL A 19 0.42 3.50 -5.57
N VAL A 20 0.40 4.82 -5.75
CA VAL A 20 0.95 5.78 -4.78
C VAL A 20 -0.18 6.30 -3.90
N GLY A 21 -0.17 5.90 -2.64
CA GLY A 21 -1.13 6.31 -1.62
C GLY A 21 -0.48 7.17 -0.55
N GLU A 22 -1.07 8.33 -0.29
CA GLU A 22 -0.74 9.18 0.86
C GLU A 22 -1.67 8.86 2.01
N THR A 23 -1.12 8.60 3.19
CA THR A 23 -1.89 8.45 4.43
C THR A 23 -1.68 9.66 5.31
N TYR A 24 -2.77 10.28 5.74
CA TYR A 24 -2.76 11.47 6.58
C TYR A 24 -3.92 11.45 7.59
N ARG A 25 -3.81 12.29 8.61
CA ARG A 25 -4.95 12.61 9.48
C ARG A 25 -5.44 14.00 9.15
N PRO A 26 -6.75 14.21 8.97
CA PRO A 26 -7.29 15.56 8.82
C PRO A 26 -7.06 16.38 10.10
N GLU A 27 -7.15 17.68 9.99
CA GLU A 27 -7.14 18.57 11.16
C GLU A 27 -8.28 18.20 12.11
N GLN A 28 -7.99 18.26 13.42
CA GLN A 28 -9.00 18.01 14.43
C GLN A 28 -10.06 19.10 14.42
N THR A 29 -11.31 18.72 14.47
CA THR A 29 -12.42 19.64 14.73
C THR A 29 -12.35 20.17 16.16
N PRO A 30 -12.97 21.33 16.47
CA PRO A 30 -13.03 21.85 17.83
C PRO A 30 -13.63 20.86 18.84
N GLU A 31 -14.56 20.01 18.38
CA GLU A 31 -15.20 18.99 19.23
C GLU A 31 -14.25 17.82 19.51
N GLU A 32 -13.54 17.32 18.51
CA GLU A 32 -12.51 16.27 18.67
C GLU A 32 -11.37 16.75 19.58
N LEU A 33 -10.93 18.01 19.43
CA LEU A 33 -9.96 18.64 20.33
C LEU A 33 -10.46 18.65 21.78
N LYS A 34 -11.71 19.05 22.00
CA LYS A 34 -12.33 19.08 23.32
C LYS A 34 -12.39 17.70 23.98
N HIS A 35 -12.67 16.66 23.17
CA HIS A 35 -12.75 15.27 23.65
C HIS A 35 -11.43 14.51 23.55
N ARG A 36 -10.34 15.15 23.12
CA ARG A 36 -9.02 14.52 22.87
C ARG A 36 -9.09 13.32 21.92
N GLN A 37 -10.04 13.35 21.00
CA GLN A 37 -10.19 12.33 19.98
C GLN A 37 -9.27 12.65 18.80
N ARG A 38 -8.52 11.64 18.32
CA ARG A 38 -7.75 11.76 17.08
C ARG A 38 -8.65 11.39 15.91
N PRO A 39 -8.70 12.19 14.83
CA PRO A 39 -9.45 11.81 13.64
C PRO A 39 -8.88 10.55 13.01
N ASP A 40 -9.73 9.80 12.34
CA ASP A 40 -9.30 8.62 11.60
C ASP A 40 -8.33 8.97 10.47
N ARG A 41 -7.45 8.05 10.16
CA ARG A 41 -6.58 8.17 9.00
C ARG A 41 -7.41 8.20 7.73
N ARG A 42 -6.96 8.99 6.75
CA ARG A 42 -7.48 9.01 5.39
C ARG A 42 -6.39 8.66 4.41
N HIS A 43 -6.80 8.09 3.29
CA HIS A 43 -5.92 7.67 2.21
C HIS A 43 -6.26 8.45 0.95
N ARG A 44 -5.26 9.11 0.38
CA ARG A 44 -5.39 9.83 -0.89
C ARG A 44 -4.56 9.13 -1.95
N VAL A 45 -5.21 8.53 -2.94
CA VAL A 45 -4.55 7.93 -4.09
C VAL A 45 -4.09 9.04 -5.02
N ARG A 46 -2.77 9.13 -5.21
CA ARG A 46 -2.13 10.19 -6.00
C ARG A 46 -1.75 9.75 -7.40
N TRP A 47 -1.46 8.47 -7.58
CA TRP A 47 -1.03 7.91 -8.85
C TRP A 47 -1.37 6.43 -8.93
N ILE A 48 -1.80 6.01 -10.11
CA ILE A 48 -2.05 4.61 -10.45
C ILE A 48 -1.40 4.35 -11.80
N GLU A 49 -0.69 3.24 -11.91
CA GLU A 49 -0.01 2.86 -13.14
C GLU A 49 -0.03 1.36 -13.33
N ARG A 50 -0.23 0.93 -14.58
CA ARG A 50 0.10 -0.42 -15.05
C ARG A 50 1.33 -0.36 -15.92
N VAL A 51 2.35 -1.10 -15.54
CA VAL A 51 3.51 -1.31 -16.40
C VAL A 51 3.10 -2.31 -17.49
N PRO A 52 3.41 -2.04 -18.77
CA PRO A 52 2.98 -2.89 -19.88
C PRO A 52 3.40 -4.35 -19.67
N LEU A 53 2.49 -5.27 -20.01
CA LEU A 53 2.75 -6.69 -19.97
C LEU A 53 3.98 -7.06 -20.83
N GLY A 54 4.77 -8.00 -20.36
CA GLY A 54 6.02 -8.41 -21.02
C GLY A 54 7.23 -7.51 -20.77
N THR A 55 7.08 -6.48 -19.90
CA THR A 55 8.21 -5.67 -19.45
C THR A 55 9.12 -6.52 -18.57
N ASP A 56 10.43 -6.52 -18.87
CA ASP A 56 11.41 -7.25 -18.07
C ASP A 56 11.54 -6.69 -16.65
N TYR A 57 11.92 -7.54 -15.70
CA TYR A 57 12.00 -7.15 -14.29
C TYR A 57 12.97 -6.00 -14.02
N GLY A 58 14.06 -5.88 -14.80
CA GLY A 58 14.99 -4.77 -14.65
C GLY A 58 14.32 -3.44 -14.91
N ARG A 59 13.53 -3.33 -15.98
CA ARG A 59 12.75 -2.13 -16.29
C ARG A 59 11.60 -1.89 -15.32
N VAL A 60 10.95 -2.94 -14.83
CA VAL A 60 9.94 -2.81 -13.76
C VAL A 60 10.57 -2.18 -12.52
N VAL A 61 11.72 -2.69 -12.09
CA VAL A 61 12.48 -2.16 -10.94
C VAL A 61 12.88 -0.70 -11.16
N GLU A 62 13.41 -0.36 -12.33
CA GLU A 62 13.74 1.03 -12.69
C GLU A 62 12.51 1.94 -12.63
N ARG A 63 11.37 1.47 -13.14
CA ARG A 63 10.12 2.25 -13.09
C ARG A 63 9.65 2.48 -11.66
N ILE A 64 9.65 1.45 -10.81
CA ILE A 64 9.30 1.59 -9.40
C ILE A 64 10.25 2.57 -8.70
N ALA A 65 11.56 2.51 -8.98
CA ALA A 65 12.53 3.42 -8.40
C ALA A 65 12.28 4.90 -8.79
N VAL A 66 11.89 5.14 -10.05
CA VAL A 66 11.50 6.50 -10.52
C VAL A 66 10.26 6.99 -9.77
N VAL A 67 9.21 6.17 -9.67
CA VAL A 67 7.98 6.52 -8.94
C VAL A 67 8.29 6.77 -7.46
N ALA A 68 9.16 5.96 -6.86
CA ALA A 68 9.58 6.12 -5.47
C ALA A 68 10.32 7.45 -5.23
N GLY A 69 11.21 7.84 -6.14
CA GLY A 69 11.89 9.12 -6.09
C GLY A 69 10.92 10.31 -6.17
N GLN A 70 9.90 10.22 -7.02
CA GLN A 70 8.84 11.24 -7.09
C GLN A 70 7.98 11.28 -5.83
N ALA A 71 7.63 10.12 -5.29
CA ALA A 71 6.84 10.01 -4.06
C ALA A 71 7.57 10.58 -2.83
N GLN A 72 8.91 10.46 -2.77
CA GLN A 72 9.73 11.05 -1.71
C GLN A 72 9.67 12.59 -1.68
N MET A 73 9.33 13.24 -2.79
CA MET A 73 9.11 14.70 -2.84
C MET A 73 7.82 15.12 -2.13
N ILE A 74 6.88 14.20 -1.93
CA ILE A 74 5.61 14.45 -1.24
C ILE A 74 5.79 14.25 0.28
N GLY A 75 6.55 13.23 0.68
CA GLY A 75 6.78 12.90 2.08
C GLY A 75 7.65 11.64 2.22
N SER A 76 7.77 11.15 3.44
CA SER A 76 8.47 9.88 3.67
C SER A 76 7.76 8.75 2.94
N ALA A 77 8.44 8.19 1.96
CA ALA A 77 7.89 7.16 1.09
C ALA A 77 8.44 5.78 1.43
N THR A 78 7.57 4.78 1.34
CA THR A 78 7.92 3.36 1.53
C THR A 78 7.34 2.55 0.39
N ILE A 79 8.16 1.75 -0.28
CA ILE A 79 7.72 0.75 -1.24
C ILE A 79 7.17 -0.45 -0.47
N VAL A 80 5.95 -0.86 -0.79
CA VAL A 80 5.27 -2.02 -0.20
C VAL A 80 4.98 -3.00 -1.33
N LEU A 81 5.76 -4.06 -1.40
CA LEU A 81 5.83 -4.97 -2.52
C LEU A 81 5.17 -6.31 -2.19
N ASP A 82 4.30 -6.81 -3.07
CA ASP A 82 3.97 -8.24 -3.06
C ASP A 82 5.19 -9.06 -3.47
N ALA A 83 5.71 -9.81 -2.51
CA ALA A 83 6.87 -10.69 -2.70
C ALA A 83 6.49 -12.18 -2.82
N THR A 84 5.19 -12.51 -2.90
CA THR A 84 4.70 -13.90 -2.91
C THR A 84 5.20 -14.66 -4.14
N GLY A 85 5.14 -14.05 -5.30
CA GLY A 85 5.49 -14.68 -6.58
C GLY A 85 6.87 -14.34 -7.15
N VAL A 86 7.44 -13.19 -6.77
CA VAL A 86 8.63 -12.62 -7.43
C VAL A 86 9.96 -13.01 -6.77
N GLY A 87 9.90 -13.50 -5.54
CA GLY A 87 11.08 -13.98 -4.83
C GLY A 87 12.10 -12.90 -4.46
N ARG A 88 13.15 -13.35 -3.79
CA ARG A 88 14.23 -12.51 -3.25
C ARG A 88 14.98 -11.64 -4.28
N PRO A 89 15.26 -12.12 -5.50
CA PRO A 89 16.03 -11.33 -6.48
C PRO A 89 15.44 -9.97 -6.79
N ILE A 90 14.13 -9.85 -6.94
CA ILE A 90 13.46 -8.57 -7.24
C ILE A 90 13.57 -7.61 -6.05
N VAL A 91 13.35 -8.11 -4.83
CA VAL A 91 13.53 -7.34 -3.60
C VAL A 91 14.95 -6.77 -3.51
N ASP A 92 15.96 -7.60 -3.82
CA ASP A 92 17.37 -7.19 -3.79
C ASP A 92 17.73 -6.20 -4.90
N MET A 93 17.13 -6.32 -6.08
CA MET A 93 17.26 -5.34 -7.16
C MET A 93 16.67 -3.98 -6.75
N LEU A 94 15.46 -3.95 -6.19
CA LEU A 94 14.82 -2.72 -5.71
C LEU A 94 15.66 -2.04 -4.63
N LYS A 95 16.18 -2.78 -3.65
CA LYS A 95 17.05 -2.23 -2.59
C LYS A 95 18.31 -1.56 -3.13
N ARG A 96 18.83 -2.01 -4.27
CA ARG A 96 19.99 -1.41 -4.93
C ARG A 96 19.63 -0.21 -5.82
N SER A 97 18.40 -0.16 -6.31
CA SER A 97 17.95 0.84 -7.29
C SER A 97 17.36 2.10 -6.65
N THR A 98 17.04 2.07 -5.36
CA THR A 98 16.44 3.23 -4.66
C THR A 98 16.91 3.30 -3.21
N SER A 99 16.95 4.52 -2.65
CA SER A 99 17.14 4.77 -1.21
C SER A 99 15.83 4.73 -0.42
N CYS A 100 14.69 4.54 -1.10
CA CYS A 100 13.38 4.45 -0.47
C CYS A 100 13.30 3.21 0.43
N SER A 101 12.67 3.35 1.59
CA SER A 101 12.38 2.20 2.46
C SER A 101 11.56 1.17 1.70
N LEU A 102 11.82 -0.11 1.94
CA LEU A 102 11.11 -1.21 1.30
C LEU A 102 10.52 -2.16 2.34
N ARG A 103 9.30 -2.61 2.10
CA ARG A 103 8.61 -3.67 2.83
C ARG A 103 8.15 -4.72 1.84
N ALA A 104 8.68 -5.92 1.98
CA ALA A 104 8.28 -7.08 1.19
C ALA A 104 7.19 -7.84 1.96
N VAL A 105 6.03 -7.99 1.36
CA VAL A 105 4.88 -8.67 1.93
C VAL A 105 4.69 -10.00 1.20
N VAL A 106 4.72 -11.09 1.94
CA VAL A 106 4.44 -12.43 1.42
C VAL A 106 3.04 -12.81 1.91
N PHE A 107 2.12 -13.01 1.00
CA PHE A 107 0.75 -13.41 1.34
C PHE A 107 0.72 -14.85 1.82
N THR A 108 -0.02 -15.08 2.88
CA THR A 108 -0.17 -16.40 3.48
C THR A 108 -1.65 -16.76 3.67
N SER A 109 -1.93 -18.04 3.78
CA SER A 109 -3.23 -18.57 4.21
C SER A 109 -3.34 -18.75 5.75
N GLY A 110 -2.32 -18.30 6.49
CA GLY A 110 -2.31 -18.37 7.96
C GLY A 110 -3.31 -17.43 8.62
N GLN A 111 -3.39 -17.50 9.96
CA GLN A 111 -4.29 -16.66 10.75
C GLN A 111 -3.57 -15.47 11.41
N HIS A 112 -2.24 -15.44 11.39
CA HIS A 112 -1.47 -14.42 12.09
C HIS A 112 -0.34 -13.90 11.20
N GLU A 113 -0.16 -12.58 11.26
CA GLU A 113 0.99 -11.94 10.67
C GLU A 113 2.27 -12.31 11.44
N THR A 114 3.34 -12.50 10.72
CA THR A 114 4.69 -12.66 11.28
C THR A 114 5.66 -11.75 10.54
N GLN A 115 6.67 -11.26 11.25
CA GLN A 115 7.70 -10.39 10.70
C GLN A 115 9.08 -11.04 10.88
N PRO A 116 9.52 -11.90 9.93
CA PRO A 116 10.79 -12.60 10.01
C PRO A 116 12.02 -11.68 10.02
N SER A 117 11.91 -10.49 9.42
CA SER A 117 12.94 -9.44 9.44
C SER A 117 12.28 -8.06 9.38
N TYR A 118 13.05 -7.01 9.62
CA TYR A 118 12.54 -5.63 9.62
C TYR A 118 11.78 -5.25 8.33
N ASP A 119 12.17 -5.79 7.21
CA ASP A 119 11.68 -5.47 5.87
C ASP A 119 10.79 -6.55 5.26
N VAL A 120 10.57 -7.69 5.93
CA VAL A 120 9.75 -8.79 5.43
C VAL A 120 8.59 -9.09 6.36
N PHE A 121 7.41 -9.09 5.81
CA PHE A 121 6.17 -9.46 6.48
C PHE A 121 5.57 -10.68 5.81
N ARG A 122 5.05 -11.60 6.60
CA ARG A 122 4.20 -12.70 6.15
C ARG A 122 2.81 -12.43 6.69
N THR A 123 1.93 -11.97 5.82
CA THR A 123 0.63 -11.44 6.21
C THR A 123 -0.48 -12.27 5.58
N PRO A 124 -1.49 -12.69 6.35
CA PRO A 124 -2.68 -13.31 5.77
C PRO A 124 -3.31 -12.38 4.72
N LYS A 125 -3.63 -12.89 3.52
CA LYS A 125 -4.29 -12.07 2.48
C LYS A 125 -5.58 -11.46 3.01
N VAL A 126 -6.28 -12.16 3.90
CA VAL A 126 -7.51 -11.67 4.56
C VAL A 126 -7.30 -10.37 5.35
N ASP A 127 -6.14 -10.17 5.97
CA ASP A 127 -5.87 -8.97 6.75
C ASP A 127 -5.74 -7.73 5.85
N LEU A 128 -5.12 -7.89 4.66
CA LEU A 128 -5.01 -6.81 3.67
C LEU A 128 -6.38 -6.46 3.11
N VAL A 129 -7.17 -7.48 2.74
CA VAL A 129 -8.54 -7.31 2.23
C VAL A 129 -9.43 -6.62 3.27
N THR A 130 -9.43 -7.10 4.52
CA THR A 130 -10.22 -6.51 5.61
C THR A 130 -9.80 -5.06 5.89
N SER A 131 -8.51 -4.76 5.81
CA SER A 131 -8.01 -3.39 5.95
C SER A 131 -8.56 -2.48 4.86
N LEU A 132 -8.48 -2.89 3.59
CA LEU A 132 -9.04 -2.14 2.47
C LEU A 132 -10.55 -1.99 2.59
N GLU A 133 -11.28 -3.07 2.87
CA GLU A 133 -12.73 -3.06 3.03
C GLU A 133 -13.18 -2.09 4.12
N THR A 134 -12.53 -2.14 5.29
CA THR A 134 -12.81 -1.24 6.42
C THR A 134 -12.66 0.23 6.02
N VAL A 135 -11.61 0.55 5.29
CA VAL A 135 -11.32 1.92 4.84
C VAL A 135 -12.32 2.38 3.77
N LEU A 136 -12.72 1.48 2.85
CA LEU A 136 -13.74 1.76 1.82
C LEU A 136 -15.13 2.00 2.45
N GLN A 137 -15.56 1.12 3.36
CA GLN A 137 -16.85 1.24 4.06
C GLN A 137 -16.93 2.54 4.89
N ALA A 138 -15.82 2.93 5.51
CA ALA A 138 -15.71 4.19 6.24
C ALA A 138 -15.54 5.43 5.34
N ARG A 139 -15.52 5.27 4.01
CA ARG A 139 -15.31 6.35 3.03
C ARG A 139 -14.03 7.16 3.32
N ARG A 140 -12.96 6.47 3.67
CA ARG A 140 -11.67 7.07 4.02
C ARG A 140 -10.64 7.05 2.88
N ILE A 141 -11.06 6.64 1.65
CA ILE A 141 -10.25 6.72 0.43
C ILE A 141 -10.78 7.84 -0.46
N GLU A 142 -9.87 8.62 -0.98
CA GLU A 142 -10.13 9.64 -2.00
C GLU A 142 -9.07 9.57 -3.09
N PHE A 143 -9.41 10.05 -4.28
CA PHE A 143 -8.50 10.15 -5.41
C PHE A 143 -8.21 11.63 -5.68
N VAL A 144 -6.96 11.96 -6.02
CA VAL A 144 -6.67 13.32 -6.51
C VAL A 144 -7.41 13.57 -7.83
N PRO A 145 -7.72 14.84 -8.16
CA PRO A 145 -8.22 15.18 -9.49
C PRO A 145 -7.27 14.63 -10.58
N ASP A 146 -7.83 14.13 -11.66
CA ASP A 146 -7.10 13.59 -12.81
C ASP A 146 -6.13 12.43 -12.47
N CYS A 147 -6.43 11.65 -11.42
CA CYS A 147 -5.67 10.46 -11.08
C CYS A 147 -5.73 9.46 -12.24
N PRO A 148 -4.58 9.02 -12.80
CA PRO A 148 -4.57 8.06 -13.88
C PRO A 148 -5.23 6.74 -13.46
N LEU A 149 -5.88 6.04 -14.42
CA LEU A 149 -6.54 4.74 -14.22
C LEU A 149 -7.54 4.71 -13.04
N GLN A 150 -8.09 5.85 -12.64
CA GLN A 150 -9.08 5.90 -11.55
C GLN A 150 -10.33 5.08 -11.87
N GLU A 151 -10.81 5.15 -13.13
CA GLU A 151 -12.01 4.40 -13.54
C GLU A 151 -11.73 2.89 -13.63
N ASP A 152 -10.54 2.49 -14.08
CA ASP A 152 -10.12 1.09 -14.08
C ASP A 152 -10.05 0.55 -12.63
N MET A 153 -9.47 1.30 -11.70
CA MET A 153 -9.45 0.98 -10.28
C MET A 153 -10.87 0.82 -9.71
N ARG A 154 -11.79 1.72 -10.07
CA ARG A 154 -13.19 1.62 -9.64
C ARG A 154 -13.88 0.39 -10.19
N ALA A 155 -13.62 0.04 -11.44
CA ALA A 155 -14.17 -1.15 -12.09
C ALA A 155 -13.66 -2.42 -11.40
N GLU A 156 -12.35 -2.51 -11.12
CA GLU A 156 -11.79 -3.65 -10.40
C GLU A 156 -12.33 -3.76 -8.96
N LEU A 157 -12.37 -2.66 -8.20
CA LEU A 157 -12.96 -2.66 -6.86
C LEU A 157 -14.43 -3.11 -6.86
N SER A 158 -15.17 -2.79 -7.91
CA SER A 158 -16.58 -3.18 -8.03
C SER A 158 -16.76 -4.65 -8.38
N SER A 159 -15.78 -5.27 -9.04
CA SER A 159 -15.79 -6.68 -9.44
C SER A 159 -15.01 -7.57 -8.45
N PHE A 160 -14.29 -6.97 -7.52
CA PHE A 160 -13.51 -7.70 -6.53
C PHE A 160 -14.46 -8.39 -5.52
N ASP A 161 -14.40 -9.71 -5.48
CA ASP A 161 -15.27 -10.50 -4.59
C ASP A 161 -14.59 -10.67 -3.23
N PHE A 162 -15.16 -10.06 -2.21
CA PHE A 162 -14.75 -10.19 -0.81
C PHE A 162 -15.37 -11.43 -0.16
N SER A 163 -15.57 -12.53 -0.88
CA SER A 163 -16.21 -13.71 -0.34
C SER A 163 -15.27 -14.53 0.56
N MET A 164 -15.77 -14.90 1.73
CA MET A 164 -15.16 -15.92 2.58
C MET A 164 -15.81 -17.26 2.25
N SER A 165 -15.01 -18.28 1.95
CA SER A 165 -15.55 -19.64 1.79
C SER A 165 -16.08 -20.17 3.14
N ASP A 166 -17.10 -21.01 3.11
CA ASP A 166 -17.73 -21.66 4.28
C ASP A 166 -16.74 -22.46 5.16
N ARG A 167 -15.53 -22.68 4.69
CA ARG A 167 -14.44 -23.37 5.43
C ARG A 167 -13.44 -22.43 6.07
N GLY A 168 -13.68 -21.10 6.08
CA GLY A 168 -12.77 -20.11 6.64
C GLY A 168 -11.51 -19.87 5.79
N HIS A 169 -11.43 -20.42 4.58
CA HIS A 169 -10.41 -20.09 3.61
C HIS A 169 -10.94 -18.94 2.75
N ALA A 170 -10.37 -17.78 2.93
CA ALA A 170 -10.67 -16.64 2.08
C ALA A 170 -10.07 -16.90 0.70
N THR A 171 -10.93 -17.06 -0.30
CA THR A 171 -10.54 -16.97 -1.72
C THR A 171 -10.85 -15.57 -2.18
N PHE A 172 -9.81 -14.81 -2.43
CA PHE A 172 -9.90 -13.43 -2.90
C PHE A 172 -9.29 -13.40 -4.30
N ASP A 173 -10.11 -13.72 -5.28
CA ASP A 173 -9.72 -13.61 -6.67
C ASP A 173 -10.72 -12.68 -7.36
N GLY A 174 -10.25 -11.85 -8.28
CA GLY A 174 -11.14 -11.21 -9.23
C GLY A 174 -12.07 -12.25 -9.88
N ALA A 175 -13.26 -11.87 -10.26
CA ALA A 175 -14.14 -12.76 -11.00
C ALA A 175 -13.34 -13.40 -12.14
N SER A 176 -13.46 -14.72 -12.32
CA SER A 176 -12.66 -15.51 -13.27
C SER A 176 -12.48 -14.78 -14.62
N GLY A 177 -11.26 -14.31 -14.91
CA GLY A 177 -10.92 -13.53 -16.11
C GLY A 177 -10.83 -12.02 -15.92
N THR A 178 -10.94 -11.46 -14.69
CA THR A 178 -10.67 -10.06 -14.41
C THR A 178 -9.31 -9.91 -13.69
N HIS A 179 -8.55 -8.88 -14.08
CA HIS A 179 -7.32 -8.51 -13.38
C HIS A 179 -7.67 -7.89 -12.02
N ASP A 180 -6.90 -8.20 -10.98
CA ASP A 180 -7.01 -7.64 -9.62
C ASP A 180 -5.71 -6.94 -9.18
N ASP A 181 -4.83 -6.68 -10.14
CA ASP A 181 -3.50 -6.11 -9.91
C ASP A 181 -3.55 -4.71 -9.30
N LEU A 182 -4.48 -3.85 -9.75
CA LEU A 182 -4.65 -2.51 -9.18
C LEU A 182 -5.19 -2.58 -7.74
N VAL A 183 -6.16 -3.46 -7.49
CA VAL A 183 -6.72 -3.66 -6.15
C VAL A 183 -5.66 -4.24 -5.21
N SER A 184 -4.84 -5.20 -5.66
CA SER A 184 -3.74 -5.77 -4.90
C SER A 184 -2.69 -4.72 -4.52
N ALA A 185 -2.30 -3.85 -5.47
CA ALA A 185 -1.39 -2.74 -5.20
C ALA A 185 -2.01 -1.72 -4.22
N LEU A 186 -3.31 -1.42 -4.33
CA LEU A 186 -4.02 -0.53 -3.40
C LEU A 186 -4.11 -1.14 -1.99
N MET A 187 -4.41 -2.44 -1.88
CA MET A 187 -4.44 -3.15 -0.59
C MET A 187 -3.11 -3.02 0.15
N LEU A 188 -2.00 -3.19 -0.53
CA LEU A 188 -0.66 -3.04 0.05
C LEU A 188 -0.42 -1.62 0.58
N ALA A 189 -0.79 -0.60 -0.19
CA ALA A 189 -0.63 0.79 0.22
C ALA A 189 -1.51 1.14 1.43
N VAL A 190 -2.77 0.70 1.44
CA VAL A 190 -3.72 0.94 2.53
C VAL A 190 -3.31 0.16 3.79
N TRP A 191 -3.01 -1.14 3.66
CA TRP A 191 -2.55 -1.96 4.78
C TRP A 191 -1.34 -1.34 5.48
N PHE A 192 -0.36 -0.86 4.71
CA PHE A 192 0.79 -0.20 5.28
C PHE A 192 0.41 1.12 5.98
N GLY A 193 -0.46 1.92 5.37
CA GLY A 193 -0.93 3.19 5.93
C GLY A 193 -1.76 3.05 7.21
N GLU A 194 -2.44 1.91 7.42
CA GLU A 194 -3.23 1.63 8.62
C GLU A 194 -2.38 1.03 9.77
N ARG A 195 -1.10 0.70 9.55
CA ARG A 195 -0.27 0.09 10.59
C ARG A 195 -0.09 0.99 11.80
N PRO A 196 -0.13 0.42 13.02
CA PRO A 196 0.20 1.14 14.24
C PRO A 196 1.66 1.64 14.21
N GLY A 197 1.93 2.77 14.83
CA GLY A 197 3.28 3.28 15.00
C GLY A 197 3.81 4.15 13.85
N LEU A 198 3.15 4.23 12.69
CA LEU A 198 3.55 5.16 11.63
C LEU A 198 3.42 6.63 12.06
N ASP A 199 2.46 6.95 12.92
CA ASP A 199 2.27 8.31 13.45
C ASP A 199 3.24 8.61 14.61
N ASP A 200 3.66 7.60 15.35
CA ASP A 200 4.50 7.77 16.55
C ASP A 200 5.96 8.02 16.18
N LEU A 201 6.43 7.51 15.05
CA LEU A 201 7.76 7.78 14.52
C LEU A 201 7.97 9.27 14.17
N TRP A 202 6.89 9.99 13.79
CA TRP A 202 6.95 11.41 13.44
C TRP A 202 6.83 12.34 14.63
N GLY A 203 6.08 11.94 15.67
CA GLY A 203 5.97 12.67 16.93
C GLY A 203 7.28 12.70 17.70
N ALA A 204 8.06 11.64 17.64
CA ALA A 204 9.36 11.52 18.30
C ALA A 204 10.43 12.38 17.62
N GLU A 205 10.52 12.37 16.27
CA GLU A 205 11.49 13.20 15.54
C GLU A 205 11.24 14.70 15.72
N LEU A 206 9.97 15.16 15.70
CA LEU A 206 9.66 16.57 15.93
C LEU A 206 9.91 16.99 17.39
N ALA A 207 9.78 16.08 18.36
CA ALA A 207 10.08 16.36 19.76
C ALA A 207 11.60 16.48 20.01
N GLU A 208 12.44 15.70 19.32
CA GLU A 208 13.90 15.83 19.38
C GLU A 208 14.41 17.10 18.69
N TYR A 209 13.85 17.48 17.55
CA TYR A 209 14.22 18.73 16.86
C TYR A 209 13.74 19.99 17.62
N GLY A 210 12.58 19.92 18.31
CA GLY A 210 12.07 21.01 19.12
C GLY A 210 12.82 21.21 20.42
N ALA A 211 13.37 20.15 21.00
CA ALA A 211 14.16 20.21 22.24
C ALA A 211 15.62 20.67 22.04
N ALA A 212 16.13 20.60 20.80
CA ALA A 212 17.48 21.06 20.45
C ALA A 212 17.51 22.54 20.01
N ALA A 213 16.36 23.23 19.92
CA ALA A 213 16.21 24.61 19.46
C ALA A 213 15.87 25.61 20.58
N LEU A 214 15.91 25.22 21.85
CA LEU A 214 15.82 26.04 23.05
C LEU A 214 17.09 25.92 23.89
#